data_f71765a6e67734aa1754d8fc13294aa1
#
_entry.id   f71765a6e67734aa1754d8fc13294aa1
#
_cell.length_a   1.000
_cell.length_b   1.000
_cell.length_c   1.000
_cell.angle_alpha   90.00
_cell.angle_beta   90.00
_cell.angle_gamma   90.00
#
_symmetry.space_group_name_H-M   'P 1'
#
loop_
_entity.id
_entity.type
_entity.pdbx_description
1 polymer ?
#
loop_
_entity_poly.entity_id
_entity_poly.type
_entity_poly.pdbx_seq_one_letter_code
_entity_poly.pdbx_strand_id
1 'polypeptide(L)'
;MFRTIKLFCFFTALCAVSCTSHSGSGGYVMVEGFAQGTTWHITYKSFKGENLKPQIDSILTAFDNSMSAYNKESQLTKINNNDTTIIVDRFFKEIFDNSLHLYNISGKAFDPTVSPLVSLWGFGKHKDMRRPSQNEIDSVLEFVGLDKVTIQDGRVVKSDLRITLIFNANAQGYSVDEVSRWFDSLGYANYLVEIGGEVFAKGVNSSGKTWRVGIDSPIDGSTEEDRVIQAVVSLSGKSLCTSGNYRNFFVENGVKYTHELDPTTGYPKRDSLLSVAVIAPDAVNADGLATTVMVLGLENGFRLLDSLPDTEGYFIYSTQNGDFATTKTSGFVVEE
;
A
#
# COMPACT_ATOMS: atom_id res chain seq x y z
N MET A 1 60.31 41.67 17.52
CA MET A 1 59.77 40.37 17.24
C MET A 1 58.27 40.55 16.95
N PHE A 2 57.97 40.87 15.68
CA PHE A 2 56.61 41.26 15.25
C PHE A 2 55.86 40.00 14.76
N ARG A 3 54.76 39.66 15.37
CA ARG A 3 53.87 38.57 14.95
C ARG A 3 52.76 39.13 14.05
N THR A 4 52.83 38.81 12.79
CA THR A 4 51.86 39.20 11.75
C THR A 4 50.61 38.34 11.90
N ILE A 5 49.44 38.98 12.16
CA ILE A 5 48.14 38.35 12.18
C ILE A 5 47.64 38.35 10.73
N LYS A 6 47.45 37.15 10.15
CA LYS A 6 46.77 36.98 8.86
C LYS A 6 45.26 36.96 9.07
N LEU A 7 44.60 37.99 8.58
CA LEU A 7 43.14 38.11 8.54
C LEU A 7 42.61 37.19 7.40
N PHE A 8 41.89 36.14 7.76
CA PHE A 8 41.23 35.29 6.78
C PHE A 8 39.83 35.87 6.50
N CYS A 9 39.64 36.50 5.35
CA CYS A 9 38.31 36.89 4.89
C CYS A 9 37.54 35.66 4.42
N PHE A 10 36.52 35.29 5.18
CA PHE A 10 35.51 34.30 4.77
C PHE A 10 34.55 35.00 3.79
N PHE A 11 34.65 34.66 2.53
CA PHE A 11 33.69 35.05 1.50
C PHE A 11 32.50 34.05 1.63
N THR A 12 31.43 34.46 2.30
CA THR A 12 30.15 33.76 2.24
C THR A 12 29.49 34.07 0.90
N ALA A 13 29.56 33.12 -0.01
CA ALA A 13 28.76 33.15 -1.24
C ALA A 13 27.30 32.95 -0.86
N LEU A 14 26.53 34.02 -0.84
CA LEU A 14 25.08 33.99 -0.74
C LEU A 14 24.55 33.44 -2.09
N CYS A 15 24.24 32.15 -2.17
CA CYS A 15 23.47 31.62 -3.27
C CYS A 15 22.04 32.17 -3.13
N ALA A 16 21.77 33.26 -3.84
CA ALA A 16 20.40 33.71 -4.08
C ALA A 16 19.71 32.65 -4.93
N VAL A 17 18.90 31.81 -4.30
CA VAL A 17 17.92 30.98 -5.01
C VAL A 17 16.91 31.95 -5.60
N SER A 18 17.09 32.26 -6.87
CA SER A 18 16.13 33.00 -7.66
C SER A 18 14.89 32.14 -7.85
N CYS A 19 13.88 32.40 -7.05
CA CYS A 19 12.52 31.94 -7.35
C CYS A 19 12.07 32.66 -8.63
N THR A 20 12.34 32.08 -9.79
CA THR A 20 11.70 32.53 -11.03
C THR A 20 10.23 32.08 -10.97
N SER A 21 9.36 33.02 -10.61
CA SER A 21 7.94 32.92 -10.85
C SER A 21 7.71 32.86 -12.36
N HIS A 22 7.58 31.67 -12.92
CA HIS A 22 7.08 31.46 -14.27
C HIS A 22 5.57 31.68 -14.27
N SER A 23 5.15 32.88 -14.65
CA SER A 23 3.77 33.14 -15.01
C SER A 23 3.49 32.59 -16.41
N GLY A 24 2.63 31.54 -16.50
CA GLY A 24 1.87 31.23 -17.70
C GLY A 24 2.47 30.19 -18.65
N SER A 25 2.18 28.97 -18.43
CA SER A 25 1.80 27.84 -19.29
C SER A 25 1.96 26.58 -18.47
N GLY A 26 0.86 25.80 -18.31
CA GLY A 26 0.84 24.64 -17.44
C GLY A 26 1.95 23.64 -17.73
N GLY A 27 2.93 23.57 -16.82
CA GLY A 27 3.99 22.57 -16.78
C GLY A 27 3.63 21.44 -15.83
N TYR A 28 4.48 20.41 -15.76
CA TYR A 28 4.35 19.39 -14.73
C TYR A 28 4.86 19.91 -13.39
N VAL A 29 4.10 19.66 -12.34
CA VAL A 29 4.43 19.97 -10.95
C VAL A 29 4.55 18.65 -10.21
N MET A 30 5.59 18.50 -9.41
CA MET A 30 5.75 17.39 -8.47
C MET A 30 5.60 17.94 -7.05
N VAL A 31 4.82 17.26 -6.25
CA VAL A 31 4.64 17.50 -4.81
C VAL A 31 4.84 16.20 -4.06
N GLU A 32 5.33 16.30 -2.83
CA GLU A 32 5.63 15.16 -1.99
C GLU A 32 5.28 15.44 -0.52
N GLY A 33 5.15 14.40 0.27
CA GLY A 33 4.87 14.52 1.68
C GLY A 33 4.94 13.19 2.42
N PHE A 34 4.37 13.17 3.61
CA PHE A 34 4.33 12.00 4.49
C PHE A 34 2.92 11.86 5.06
N ALA A 35 2.33 10.66 4.90
CA ALA A 35 1.03 10.28 5.44
C ALA A 35 0.99 8.76 5.65
N GLN A 36 0.09 8.24 6.48
CA GLN A 36 -0.13 6.80 6.66
C GLN A 36 1.14 6.01 7.02
N GLY A 37 2.14 6.67 7.63
CA GLY A 37 3.41 6.05 8.01
C GLY A 37 4.41 5.86 6.87
N THR A 38 4.16 6.46 5.69
CA THR A 38 5.00 6.36 4.49
C THR A 38 5.10 7.70 3.75
N THR A 39 5.99 7.77 2.76
CA THR A 39 6.09 8.89 1.81
C THR A 39 5.00 8.80 0.74
N TRP A 40 4.69 9.95 0.12
CA TRP A 40 3.88 10.02 -1.08
C TRP A 40 4.47 11.00 -2.07
N HIS A 41 4.34 10.72 -3.37
CA HIS A 41 4.86 11.51 -4.47
C HIS A 41 3.79 11.63 -5.56
N ILE A 42 3.42 12.86 -5.90
CA ILE A 42 2.38 13.11 -6.88
C ILE A 42 2.89 14.08 -7.94
N THR A 43 2.80 13.65 -9.19
CA THR A 43 3.17 14.49 -10.35
C THR A 43 1.93 14.71 -11.20
N TYR A 44 1.64 15.95 -11.56
CA TYR A 44 0.49 16.33 -12.38
C TYR A 44 0.82 17.45 -13.36
N LYS A 45 0.13 17.46 -14.51
CA LYS A 45 0.20 18.58 -15.45
C LYS A 45 -0.70 19.70 -14.95
N SER A 46 -0.10 20.72 -14.38
CA SER A 46 -0.76 21.89 -13.81
C SER A 46 -1.40 22.76 -14.90
N PHE A 47 -2.49 23.44 -14.60
CA PHE A 47 -3.10 24.43 -15.49
C PHE A 47 -2.39 25.79 -15.46
N LYS A 48 -1.88 26.21 -14.29
CA LYS A 48 -1.31 27.54 -14.04
C LYS A 48 -0.07 27.53 -13.14
N GLY A 49 0.53 26.37 -12.89
CA GLY A 49 1.64 26.22 -11.94
C GLY A 49 1.19 26.15 -10.46
N GLU A 50 -0.09 25.85 -10.24
CA GLU A 50 -0.65 25.72 -8.88
C GLU A 50 0.01 24.59 -8.09
N ASN A 51 0.22 24.84 -6.79
CA ASN A 51 0.66 23.82 -5.84
C ASN A 51 -0.55 23.26 -5.09
N LEU A 52 -0.87 22.01 -5.36
CA LEU A 52 -2.04 21.30 -4.80
C LEU A 52 -1.71 20.50 -3.53
N LYS A 53 -0.48 20.59 -3.02
CA LYS A 53 -0.07 19.86 -1.81
C LYS A 53 -1.01 20.08 -0.61
N PRO A 54 -1.46 21.32 -0.27
CA PRO A 54 -2.35 21.50 0.88
C PRO A 54 -3.67 20.75 0.78
N GLN A 55 -4.24 20.66 -0.43
CA GLN A 55 -5.48 19.92 -0.67
C GLN A 55 -5.27 18.41 -0.57
N ILE A 56 -4.17 17.90 -1.12
CA ILE A 56 -3.75 16.50 -1.01
C ILE A 56 -3.56 16.13 0.47
N ASP A 57 -2.78 16.93 1.22
CA ASP A 57 -2.58 16.72 2.66
C ASP A 57 -3.92 16.69 3.43
N SER A 58 -4.88 17.54 3.04
CA SER A 58 -6.21 17.55 3.65
C SER A 58 -6.99 16.27 3.37
N ILE A 59 -6.95 15.75 2.14
CA ILE A 59 -7.61 14.49 1.76
C ILE A 59 -7.01 13.33 2.57
N LEU A 60 -5.68 13.20 2.60
CA LEU A 60 -5.00 12.14 3.32
C LEU A 60 -5.22 12.22 4.84
N THR A 61 -5.26 13.44 5.40
CA THR A 61 -5.59 13.66 6.81
C THR A 61 -7.03 13.26 7.13
N ALA A 62 -7.98 13.56 6.25
CA ALA A 62 -9.38 13.16 6.43
C ALA A 62 -9.52 11.64 6.42
N PHE A 63 -8.81 10.96 5.52
CA PHE A 63 -8.75 9.50 5.48
C PHE A 63 -8.12 8.91 6.75
N ASP A 64 -6.99 9.45 7.23
CA ASP A 64 -6.34 9.00 8.46
C ASP A 64 -7.25 9.16 9.70
N ASN A 65 -8.03 10.22 9.78
CA ASN A 65 -9.01 10.42 10.86
C ASN A 65 -10.13 9.38 10.83
N SER A 66 -10.44 8.82 9.69
CA SER A 66 -11.38 7.69 9.56
C SER A 66 -10.72 6.35 9.80
N MET A 67 -9.64 6.02 9.08
CA MET A 67 -9.19 4.65 8.84
C MET A 67 -7.89 4.26 9.53
N SER A 68 -7.17 5.18 10.19
CA SER A 68 -5.91 4.85 10.83
C SER A 68 -6.10 3.95 12.06
N ALA A 69 -5.49 2.76 12.05
CA ALA A 69 -5.42 1.88 13.21
C ALA A 69 -4.45 2.40 14.31
N TYR A 70 -3.68 3.45 14.01
CA TYR A 70 -2.65 4.03 14.90
C TYR A 70 -3.12 5.33 15.56
N ASN A 71 -4.04 6.06 14.95
CA ASN A 71 -4.68 7.25 15.51
C ASN A 71 -5.78 6.82 16.50
N LYS A 72 -5.60 7.16 17.79
CA LYS A 72 -6.55 6.80 18.85
C LYS A 72 -7.94 7.44 18.67
N GLU A 73 -7.99 8.58 17.97
CA GLU A 73 -9.22 9.31 17.71
C GLU A 73 -9.90 8.94 16.40
N SER A 74 -9.29 8.05 15.60
CA SER A 74 -9.87 7.61 14.33
C SER A 74 -11.18 6.85 14.54
N GLN A 75 -12.02 6.87 13.53
CA GLN A 75 -13.29 6.12 13.54
C GLN A 75 -13.02 4.61 13.68
N LEU A 76 -12.05 4.06 12.93
CA LEU A 76 -11.67 2.66 13.00
C LEU A 76 -11.22 2.25 14.41
N THR A 77 -10.39 3.07 15.07
CA THR A 77 -9.92 2.76 16.44
C THR A 77 -11.08 2.78 17.43
N LYS A 78 -12.03 3.71 17.34
CA LYS A 78 -13.23 3.75 18.19
C LYS A 78 -14.11 2.51 17.96
N ILE A 79 -14.32 2.11 16.70
CA ILE A 79 -15.05 0.88 16.35
C ILE A 79 -14.35 -0.36 16.92
N ASN A 80 -13.02 -0.43 16.81
CA ASN A 80 -12.23 -1.52 17.40
C ASN A 80 -12.33 -1.57 18.92
N ASN A 81 -12.51 -0.43 19.59
CA ASN A 81 -12.78 -0.33 21.01
C ASN A 81 -14.26 -0.53 21.38
N ASN A 82 -15.07 -1.02 20.44
CA ASN A 82 -16.49 -1.32 20.63
C ASN A 82 -17.39 -0.10 20.93
N ASP A 83 -17.02 1.06 20.41
CA ASP A 83 -17.89 2.23 20.44
C ASP A 83 -19.04 2.06 19.42
N THR A 84 -20.22 1.68 19.92
CA THR A 84 -21.42 1.44 19.11
C THR A 84 -22.13 2.73 18.70
N THR A 85 -21.69 3.90 19.15
CA THR A 85 -22.29 5.19 18.79
C THR A 85 -21.82 5.71 17.43
N ILE A 86 -20.71 5.17 16.91
CA ILE A 86 -20.11 5.59 15.67
C ILE A 86 -21.01 5.22 14.49
N ILE A 87 -21.36 6.22 13.69
CA ILE A 87 -21.94 6.03 12.35
C ILE A 87 -20.77 6.10 11.36
N VAL A 88 -20.59 5.04 10.58
CA VAL A 88 -19.46 4.95 9.65
C VAL A 88 -19.59 5.99 8.53
N ASP A 89 -18.48 6.60 8.20
CA ASP A 89 -18.39 7.54 7.09
C ASP A 89 -18.24 6.81 5.73
N ARG A 90 -18.12 7.60 4.66
CA ARG A 90 -17.96 7.07 3.30
C ARG A 90 -16.67 6.24 3.16
N PHE A 91 -15.55 6.67 3.74
CA PHE A 91 -14.26 5.97 3.65
C PHE A 91 -14.37 4.57 4.24
N PHE A 92 -14.89 4.48 5.45
CA PHE A 92 -15.08 3.19 6.11
C PHE A 92 -16.00 2.27 5.31
N LYS A 93 -17.14 2.80 4.84
CA LYS A 93 -18.09 2.00 4.09
C LYS A 93 -17.51 1.45 2.80
N GLU A 94 -16.87 2.28 1.98
CA GLU A 94 -16.32 1.89 0.69
C GLU A 94 -15.19 0.85 0.85
N ILE A 95 -14.30 1.04 1.83
CA ILE A 95 -13.19 0.10 2.06
C ILE A 95 -13.68 -1.22 2.68
N PHE A 96 -14.72 -1.17 3.52
CA PHE A 96 -15.37 -2.36 4.06
C PHE A 96 -16.06 -3.17 2.95
N ASP A 97 -16.80 -2.52 2.07
CA ASP A 97 -17.48 -3.17 0.93
C ASP A 97 -16.46 -3.79 -0.03
N ASN A 98 -15.35 -3.10 -0.33
CA ASN A 98 -14.24 -3.65 -1.11
C ASN A 98 -13.61 -4.86 -0.42
N SER A 99 -13.34 -4.76 0.88
CA SER A 99 -12.78 -5.86 1.66
C SER A 99 -13.70 -7.08 1.69
N LEU A 100 -15.01 -6.88 1.77
CA LEU A 100 -15.99 -7.96 1.71
C LEU A 100 -16.01 -8.63 0.33
N HIS A 101 -15.87 -7.85 -0.74
CA HIS A 101 -15.72 -8.37 -2.10
C HIS A 101 -14.46 -9.25 -2.21
N LEU A 102 -13.29 -8.74 -1.79
CA LEU A 102 -12.02 -9.48 -1.80
C LEU A 102 -12.07 -10.74 -0.93
N TYR A 103 -12.68 -10.66 0.26
CA TYR A 103 -12.91 -11.80 1.15
C TYR A 103 -13.67 -12.92 0.44
N ASN A 104 -14.74 -12.58 -0.27
CA ASN A 104 -15.58 -13.55 -0.96
C ASN A 104 -14.87 -14.18 -2.18
N ILE A 105 -14.26 -13.40 -3.06
CA ILE A 105 -13.61 -13.92 -4.27
C ILE A 105 -12.32 -14.69 -3.98
N SER A 106 -11.66 -14.41 -2.86
CA SER A 106 -10.41 -15.07 -2.46
C SER A 106 -10.63 -16.35 -1.65
N GLY A 107 -11.90 -16.73 -1.36
CA GLY A 107 -12.17 -17.84 -0.45
C GLY A 107 -11.67 -17.59 0.96
N LYS A 108 -11.80 -16.35 1.45
CA LYS A 108 -11.41 -15.85 2.77
C LYS A 108 -9.90 -15.61 2.97
N ALA A 109 -9.08 -15.67 1.92
CA ALA A 109 -7.65 -15.37 2.03
C ALA A 109 -7.38 -13.88 2.33
N PHE A 110 -8.26 -12.97 1.87
CA PHE A 110 -8.27 -11.57 2.29
C PHE A 110 -9.24 -11.39 3.46
N ASP A 111 -8.75 -11.04 4.63
CA ASP A 111 -9.61 -10.85 5.81
C ASP A 111 -9.10 -9.72 6.71
N PRO A 112 -9.79 -8.56 6.76
CA PRO A 112 -9.39 -7.45 7.62
C PRO A 112 -9.58 -7.74 9.13
N THR A 113 -10.18 -8.86 9.52
CA THR A 113 -10.26 -9.27 10.93
C THR A 113 -9.01 -10.00 11.42
N VAL A 114 -7.98 -10.16 10.58
CA VAL A 114 -6.71 -10.86 10.87
C VAL A 114 -5.83 -10.16 11.92
N SER A 115 -6.15 -8.91 12.31
CA SER A 115 -5.35 -8.09 13.22
C SER A 115 -4.93 -8.78 14.53
N PRO A 116 -5.77 -9.57 15.22
CA PRO A 116 -5.35 -10.31 16.41
C PRO A 116 -4.28 -11.37 16.12
N LEU A 117 -4.34 -12.05 14.97
CA LEU A 117 -3.29 -12.98 14.53
C LEU A 117 -1.99 -12.26 14.24
N VAL A 118 -2.04 -11.11 13.53
CA VAL A 118 -0.88 -10.26 13.27
C VAL A 118 -0.20 -9.84 14.58
N SER A 119 -0.99 -9.47 15.58
CA SER A 119 -0.49 -9.13 16.92
C SER A 119 0.09 -10.33 17.66
N LEU A 120 -0.54 -11.51 17.55
CA LEU A 120 -0.09 -12.75 18.19
C LEU A 120 1.29 -13.21 17.68
N TRP A 121 1.54 -13.05 16.36
CA TRP A 121 2.83 -13.34 15.73
C TRP A 121 3.88 -12.23 15.94
N GLY A 122 3.51 -11.10 16.57
CA GLY A 122 4.41 -9.99 16.86
C GLY A 122 4.68 -9.06 15.68
N PHE A 123 3.91 -9.15 14.59
CA PHE A 123 3.98 -8.21 13.46
C PHE A 123 3.18 -6.93 13.67
N GLY A 124 2.43 -6.83 14.79
CA GLY A 124 1.63 -5.66 15.15
C GLY A 124 2.43 -4.51 15.77
N LYS A 125 1.75 -3.69 16.57
CA LYS A 125 2.35 -2.52 17.27
C LYS A 125 3.48 -2.89 18.23
N HIS A 126 3.39 -4.05 18.86
CA HIS A 126 4.42 -4.61 19.76
C HIS A 126 5.18 -5.67 18.99
N LYS A 127 6.42 -5.34 18.59
CA LYS A 127 7.28 -6.24 17.81
C LYS A 127 7.96 -7.29 18.73
N ASP A 128 7.16 -8.13 19.36
CA ASP A 128 7.62 -9.32 20.08
C ASP A 128 7.42 -10.54 19.16
N MET A 129 8.26 -10.60 18.14
CA MET A 129 8.17 -11.61 17.08
C MET A 129 8.53 -12.98 17.65
N ARG A 130 7.54 -13.86 17.71
CA ARG A 130 7.68 -15.24 18.18
C ARG A 130 6.71 -16.16 17.46
N ARG A 131 6.99 -17.44 17.46
CA ARG A 131 6.03 -18.45 17.03
C ARG A 131 5.02 -18.71 18.15
N PRO A 132 3.71 -18.46 17.93
CA PRO A 132 2.67 -18.83 18.89
C PRO A 132 2.50 -20.36 19.02
N SER A 133 1.95 -20.81 20.14
CA SER A 133 1.48 -22.17 20.31
C SER A 133 0.19 -22.40 19.52
N GLN A 134 -0.13 -23.67 19.20
CA GLN A 134 -1.36 -24.00 18.50
C GLN A 134 -2.61 -23.54 19.27
N ASN A 135 -2.62 -23.72 20.59
CA ASN A 135 -3.76 -23.30 21.42
C ASN A 135 -3.99 -21.78 21.38
N GLU A 136 -2.92 -20.96 21.30
CA GLU A 136 -3.05 -19.50 21.14
C GLU A 136 -3.67 -19.17 19.79
N ILE A 137 -3.20 -19.82 18.72
CA ILE A 137 -3.73 -19.63 17.37
C ILE A 137 -5.21 -20.03 17.32
N ASP A 138 -5.56 -21.21 17.81
CA ASP A 138 -6.94 -21.73 17.81
C ASP A 138 -7.88 -20.80 18.57
N SER A 139 -7.44 -20.26 19.71
CA SER A 139 -8.22 -19.31 20.50
C SER A 139 -8.49 -17.99 19.78
N VAL A 140 -7.54 -17.53 18.92
CA VAL A 140 -7.72 -16.29 18.13
C VAL A 140 -8.59 -16.56 16.92
N LEU A 141 -8.48 -17.72 16.27
CA LEU A 141 -9.30 -18.09 15.11
C LEU A 141 -10.81 -18.14 15.41
N GLU A 142 -11.22 -18.35 16.68
CA GLU A 142 -12.62 -18.28 17.08
C GLU A 142 -13.31 -16.98 16.68
N PHE A 143 -12.59 -15.84 16.68
CA PHE A 143 -13.13 -14.51 16.41
C PHE A 143 -12.47 -13.82 15.20
N VAL A 144 -11.76 -14.55 14.34
CA VAL A 144 -11.34 -14.12 13.00
C VAL A 144 -12.40 -14.56 11.98
N GLY A 145 -12.71 -13.71 11.01
CA GLY A 145 -13.68 -13.95 9.95
C GLY A 145 -14.54 -12.71 9.67
N LEU A 146 -14.43 -12.14 8.47
CA LEU A 146 -15.20 -10.95 8.09
C LEU A 146 -16.71 -11.23 8.01
N ASP A 147 -17.12 -12.47 7.80
CA ASP A 147 -18.51 -12.94 7.89
C ASP A 147 -19.14 -12.77 9.28
N LYS A 148 -18.34 -12.48 10.30
CA LYS A 148 -18.77 -12.18 11.68
C LYS A 148 -19.00 -10.67 11.92
N VAL A 149 -18.85 -9.83 10.88
CA VAL A 149 -18.99 -8.37 10.97
C VAL A 149 -19.97 -7.90 9.91
N THR A 150 -20.87 -7.00 10.29
CA THR A 150 -21.84 -6.37 9.38
C THR A 150 -21.95 -4.87 9.66
N ILE A 151 -22.46 -4.13 8.68
CA ILE A 151 -22.88 -2.73 8.89
C ILE A 151 -24.41 -2.70 8.89
N GLN A 152 -25.01 -2.29 10.02
CA GLN A 152 -26.46 -2.15 10.18
C GLN A 152 -26.78 -0.75 10.62
N ASP A 153 -27.71 -0.08 9.94
CA ASP A 153 -28.08 1.30 10.19
C ASP A 153 -26.89 2.28 10.30
N GLY A 154 -25.87 2.05 9.44
CA GLY A 154 -24.63 2.81 9.43
C GLY A 154 -23.68 2.54 10.60
N ARG A 155 -23.86 1.47 11.36
CA ARG A 155 -23.00 1.06 12.49
C ARG A 155 -22.42 -0.32 12.28
N VAL A 156 -21.17 -0.50 12.73
CA VAL A 156 -20.53 -1.81 12.72
C VAL A 156 -21.09 -2.68 13.84
N VAL A 157 -21.59 -3.84 13.47
CA VAL A 157 -22.05 -4.89 14.38
C VAL A 157 -21.11 -6.08 14.28
N LYS A 158 -20.54 -6.47 15.40
CA LYS A 158 -19.63 -7.63 15.53
C LYS A 158 -20.34 -8.75 16.30
N SER A 159 -20.21 -9.99 15.84
CA SER A 159 -20.74 -11.15 16.58
C SER A 159 -19.94 -11.48 17.85
N ASP A 160 -18.69 -11.01 17.93
CA ASP A 160 -17.79 -11.14 19.08
C ASP A 160 -17.05 -9.81 19.28
N LEU A 161 -17.04 -9.29 20.52
CA LEU A 161 -16.43 -8.01 20.84
C LEU A 161 -14.87 -8.04 20.77
N ARG A 162 -14.27 -9.22 20.70
CA ARG A 162 -12.82 -9.42 20.49
C ARG A 162 -12.39 -9.13 19.05
N ILE A 163 -13.31 -9.11 18.08
CA ILE A 163 -13.01 -8.81 16.68
C ILE A 163 -12.46 -7.40 16.57
N THR A 164 -11.32 -7.27 15.91
CA THR A 164 -10.74 -5.97 15.51
C THR A 164 -10.45 -5.97 14.03
N LEU A 165 -10.71 -4.82 13.40
CA LEU A 165 -10.53 -4.61 11.96
C LEU A 165 -9.20 -3.89 11.69
N ILE A 166 -8.53 -4.28 10.60
CA ILE A 166 -7.37 -3.58 10.05
C ILE A 166 -7.47 -3.62 8.52
N PHE A 167 -7.34 -2.45 7.88
CA PHE A 167 -7.47 -2.33 6.44
C PHE A 167 -6.14 -2.01 5.75
N ASN A 168 -5.00 -2.24 6.41
CA ASN A 168 -3.67 -1.93 5.87
C ASN A 168 -3.39 -2.61 4.52
N ALA A 169 -4.11 -3.69 4.21
CA ALA A 169 -3.94 -4.47 2.99
C ALA A 169 -4.61 -3.86 1.75
N ASN A 170 -5.41 -2.78 1.91
CA ASN A 170 -6.04 -2.05 0.81
C ASN A 170 -6.25 -0.54 1.09
N ALA A 171 -5.77 -0.07 2.24
CA ALA A 171 -5.96 1.32 2.66
C ALA A 171 -5.10 2.30 1.84
N GLN A 172 -3.88 1.92 1.49
CA GLN A 172 -2.99 2.76 0.69
C GLN A 172 -3.52 2.87 -0.74
N GLY A 173 -3.91 1.76 -1.34
CA GLY A 173 -4.59 1.75 -2.64
C GLY A 173 -5.86 2.60 -2.65
N TYR A 174 -6.68 2.51 -1.60
CA TYR A 174 -7.85 3.38 -1.48
C TYR A 174 -7.49 4.86 -1.44
N SER A 175 -6.42 5.23 -0.74
CA SER A 175 -5.95 6.62 -0.67
C SER A 175 -5.46 7.14 -2.03
N VAL A 176 -4.79 6.29 -2.80
CA VAL A 176 -4.39 6.58 -4.19
C VAL A 176 -5.62 6.86 -5.05
N ASP A 177 -6.66 6.03 -4.93
CA ASP A 177 -7.92 6.21 -5.68
C ASP A 177 -8.66 7.49 -5.24
N GLU A 178 -8.66 7.81 -3.95
CA GLU A 178 -9.33 9.02 -3.43
C GLU A 178 -8.68 10.29 -3.99
N VAL A 179 -7.35 10.36 -3.97
CA VAL A 179 -6.63 11.49 -4.56
C VAL A 179 -6.82 11.52 -6.08
N SER A 180 -6.82 10.37 -6.75
CA SER A 180 -7.02 10.27 -8.20
C SER A 180 -8.42 10.72 -8.60
N ARG A 181 -9.48 10.31 -7.88
CA ARG A 181 -10.86 10.78 -8.07
C ARG A 181 -10.97 12.30 -7.89
N TRP A 182 -10.24 12.84 -6.92
CA TRP A 182 -10.22 14.29 -6.71
C TRP A 182 -9.56 15.02 -7.91
N PHE A 183 -8.41 14.54 -8.44
CA PHE A 183 -7.81 15.11 -9.66
C PHE A 183 -8.78 15.03 -10.85
N ASP A 184 -9.48 13.90 -11.01
CA ASP A 184 -10.47 13.72 -12.07
C ASP A 184 -11.64 14.72 -11.93
N SER A 185 -12.11 14.97 -10.72
CA SER A 185 -13.19 15.94 -10.44
C SER A 185 -12.82 17.38 -10.81
N LEU A 186 -11.51 17.69 -10.80
CA LEU A 186 -10.97 18.98 -11.21
C LEU A 186 -10.61 19.04 -12.71
N GLY A 187 -10.78 17.94 -13.46
CA GLY A 187 -10.51 17.86 -14.90
C GLY A 187 -9.02 17.64 -15.26
N TYR A 188 -8.18 17.19 -14.33
CA TYR A 188 -6.81 16.83 -14.63
C TYR A 188 -6.77 15.54 -15.48
N ALA A 189 -6.08 15.59 -16.61
CA ALA A 189 -5.99 14.48 -17.55
C ALA A 189 -4.63 13.75 -17.52
N ASN A 190 -3.61 14.35 -16.90
CA ASN A 190 -2.24 13.82 -16.89
C ASN A 190 -1.67 13.94 -15.48
N TYR A 191 -1.59 12.82 -14.77
CA TYR A 191 -1.04 12.76 -13.43
C TYR A 191 -0.61 11.33 -13.07
N LEU A 192 0.28 11.25 -12.09
CA LEU A 192 0.66 10.03 -11.39
C LEU A 192 0.54 10.30 -9.89
N VAL A 193 -0.20 9.45 -9.19
CA VAL A 193 -0.31 9.43 -7.73
C VAL A 193 0.43 8.20 -7.24
N GLU A 194 1.37 8.37 -6.33
CA GLU A 194 2.07 7.30 -5.62
C GLU A 194 1.97 7.56 -4.12
N ILE A 195 1.55 6.55 -3.35
CA ILE A 195 1.47 6.59 -1.88
C ILE A 195 1.97 5.25 -1.35
N GLY A 196 3.16 5.24 -0.73
CA GLY A 196 3.71 4.03 -0.11
C GLY A 196 4.09 2.90 -1.05
N GLY A 197 4.21 3.18 -2.34
CA GLY A 197 4.49 2.20 -3.39
C GLY A 197 3.28 1.86 -4.27
N GLU A 198 2.07 2.15 -3.81
CA GLU A 198 0.83 1.98 -4.60
C GLU A 198 0.68 3.15 -5.57
N VAL A 199 0.44 2.83 -6.85
CA VAL A 199 0.46 3.81 -7.94
C VAL A 199 -0.83 3.77 -8.74
N PHE A 200 -1.36 4.95 -9.07
CA PHE A 200 -2.29 5.15 -10.17
C PHE A 200 -1.72 6.18 -11.14
N ALA A 201 -1.79 5.92 -12.43
CA ALA A 201 -1.34 6.86 -13.45
C ALA A 201 -2.41 7.11 -14.51
N LYS A 202 -2.54 8.35 -14.97
CA LYS A 202 -3.45 8.74 -16.04
C LYS A 202 -2.75 9.63 -17.07
N GLY A 203 -3.08 9.42 -18.34
CA GLY A 203 -2.56 10.22 -19.46
C GLY A 203 -1.06 10.02 -19.69
N VAL A 204 -0.31 11.10 -19.86
CA VAL A 204 1.09 11.09 -20.26
C VAL A 204 1.97 11.90 -19.31
N ASN A 205 3.26 11.59 -19.28
CA ASN A 205 4.29 12.30 -18.52
C ASN A 205 4.76 13.59 -19.24
N SER A 206 5.71 14.30 -18.65
CA SER A 206 6.26 15.56 -19.20
C SER A 206 6.92 15.43 -20.57
N SER A 207 7.29 14.22 -20.98
CA SER A 207 7.86 13.92 -22.30
C SER A 207 6.80 13.53 -23.33
N GLY A 208 5.50 13.57 -22.98
CA GLY A 208 4.39 13.14 -23.84
C GLY A 208 4.28 11.62 -24.01
N LYS A 209 4.96 10.85 -23.16
CA LYS A 209 4.92 9.37 -23.17
C LYS A 209 4.07 8.86 -22.01
N THR A 210 3.61 7.62 -22.11
CA THR A 210 2.98 6.87 -20.99
C THR A 210 3.86 6.91 -19.75
N TRP A 211 3.26 6.92 -18.57
CA TRP A 211 3.99 6.83 -17.31
C TRP A 211 4.71 5.49 -17.19
N ARG A 212 5.91 5.52 -16.64
CA ARG A 212 6.73 4.32 -16.43
C ARG A 212 6.89 4.07 -14.94
N VAL A 213 6.55 2.87 -14.49
CA VAL A 213 6.62 2.47 -13.08
C VAL A 213 7.53 1.26 -12.97
N GLY A 214 8.46 1.31 -12.01
CA GLY A 214 9.38 0.22 -11.71
C GLY A 214 8.78 -0.78 -10.73
N ILE A 215 9.08 -2.06 -10.92
CA ILE A 215 8.80 -3.15 -9.99
C ILE A 215 10.12 -3.55 -9.34
N ASP A 216 10.19 -3.53 -8.01
CA ASP A 216 11.41 -3.84 -7.26
C ASP A 216 11.72 -5.33 -7.24
N SER A 217 13.01 -5.67 -7.22
CA SER A 217 13.49 -7.03 -6.91
C SER A 217 13.25 -7.32 -5.41
N PRO A 218 12.76 -8.52 -5.05
CA PRO A 218 12.46 -8.89 -3.67
C PRO A 218 13.72 -9.29 -2.89
N ILE A 219 14.62 -8.33 -2.67
CA ILE A 219 15.86 -8.54 -1.91
C ILE A 219 15.58 -8.34 -0.43
N ASP A 220 15.83 -9.37 0.39
CA ASP A 220 15.60 -9.35 1.83
C ASP A 220 16.31 -8.16 2.51
N GLY A 221 15.52 -7.35 3.23
CA GLY A 221 16.02 -6.18 3.96
C GLY A 221 16.37 -4.96 3.11
N SER A 222 16.07 -4.95 1.81
CA SER A 222 16.28 -3.78 0.95
C SER A 222 15.42 -2.58 1.40
N THR A 223 16.00 -1.39 1.26
CA THR A 223 15.37 -0.09 1.55
C THR A 223 15.03 0.64 0.26
N GLU A 224 14.42 1.81 0.34
CA GLU A 224 14.16 2.66 -0.83
C GLU A 224 15.45 3.16 -1.50
N GLU A 225 16.54 3.27 -0.74
CA GLU A 225 17.81 3.81 -1.23
C GLU A 225 18.63 2.78 -2.03
N ASP A 226 18.50 1.49 -1.71
CA ASP A 226 19.28 0.39 -2.32
C ASP A 226 18.43 -0.60 -3.14
N ARG A 227 17.19 -0.19 -3.49
CA ARG A 227 16.30 -1.00 -4.33
C ARG A 227 16.87 -1.25 -5.72
N VAL A 228 16.65 -2.46 -6.22
CA VAL A 228 17.00 -2.88 -7.58
C VAL A 228 15.71 -3.06 -8.37
N ILE A 229 15.60 -2.44 -9.54
CA ILE A 229 14.43 -2.58 -10.41
C ILE A 229 14.51 -3.94 -11.13
N GLN A 230 13.49 -4.75 -10.96
CA GLN A 230 13.32 -6.04 -11.63
C GLN A 230 12.67 -5.90 -13.00
N ALA A 231 11.68 -5.02 -13.11
CA ALA A 231 10.91 -4.81 -14.32
C ALA A 231 10.39 -3.37 -14.38
N VAL A 232 10.03 -2.92 -15.58
CA VAL A 232 9.37 -1.62 -15.81
C VAL A 232 8.10 -1.85 -16.60
N VAL A 233 7.02 -1.17 -16.22
CA VAL A 233 5.74 -1.21 -16.93
C VAL A 233 5.28 0.18 -17.34
N SER A 234 4.63 0.26 -18.50
CA SER A 234 3.92 1.47 -18.93
C SER A 234 2.49 1.46 -18.36
N LEU A 235 2.11 2.56 -17.68
CA LEU A 235 0.84 2.67 -16.98
C LEU A 235 0.06 3.91 -17.42
N SER A 236 -1.21 3.76 -17.78
CA SER A 236 -2.15 4.86 -18.05
C SER A 236 -3.59 4.41 -17.89
N GLY A 237 -4.37 5.10 -17.05
CA GLY A 237 -5.74 4.76 -16.72
C GLY A 237 -5.87 3.47 -15.89
N LYS A 238 -4.81 3.05 -15.22
CA LYS A 238 -4.75 1.86 -14.37
C LYS A 238 -3.86 2.11 -13.15
N SER A 239 -3.99 1.23 -12.17
CA SER A 239 -3.15 1.16 -10.98
C SER A 239 -2.13 0.04 -11.07
N LEU A 240 -1.02 0.18 -10.34
CA LEU A 240 -0.05 -0.88 -10.07
C LEU A 240 0.28 -0.85 -8.57
N CYS A 241 0.04 -1.97 -7.89
CA CYS A 241 0.34 -2.16 -6.48
C CYS A 241 1.19 -3.42 -6.29
N THR A 242 2.06 -3.42 -5.28
CA THR A 242 3.02 -4.52 -5.07
C THR A 242 3.04 -4.97 -3.62
N SER A 243 2.86 -6.26 -3.39
CA SER A 243 3.07 -6.91 -2.09
C SER A 243 4.25 -7.87 -2.14
N GLY A 244 4.93 -8.05 -0.99
CA GLY A 244 6.06 -8.94 -0.91
C GLY A 244 6.50 -9.26 0.52
N ASN A 245 7.14 -10.41 0.71
CA ASN A 245 7.50 -10.98 2.01
C ASN A 245 8.96 -10.75 2.42
N TYR A 246 9.67 -9.86 1.73
CA TYR A 246 11.11 -9.64 1.89
C TYR A 246 11.47 -8.49 2.84
N ARG A 247 10.49 -7.66 3.26
CA ARG A 247 10.73 -6.51 4.15
C ARG A 247 10.35 -6.76 5.60
N ASN A 248 9.30 -7.56 5.87
CA ASN A 248 8.75 -7.75 7.20
C ASN A 248 8.61 -9.24 7.55
N PHE A 249 9.66 -9.79 8.16
CA PHE A 249 9.76 -11.20 8.55
C PHE A 249 10.67 -11.38 9.76
N PHE A 250 10.64 -12.57 10.35
CA PHE A 250 11.67 -13.04 11.27
C PHE A 250 12.07 -14.48 10.94
N VAL A 251 13.23 -14.89 11.44
CA VAL A 251 13.74 -16.26 11.24
C VAL A 251 13.88 -16.93 12.61
N GLU A 252 13.24 -18.09 12.77
CA GLU A 252 13.37 -18.93 13.95
C GLU A 252 13.72 -20.37 13.53
N ASN A 253 14.81 -20.94 14.09
CA ASN A 253 15.32 -22.27 13.75
C ASN A 253 15.51 -22.52 12.23
N GLY A 254 15.99 -21.49 11.51
CA GLY A 254 16.19 -21.53 10.06
C GLY A 254 14.91 -21.44 9.22
N VAL A 255 13.76 -21.19 9.83
CA VAL A 255 12.48 -21.02 9.15
C VAL A 255 12.10 -19.55 9.12
N LYS A 256 11.84 -18.99 7.92
CA LYS A 256 11.33 -17.64 7.71
C LYS A 256 9.83 -17.62 7.95
N TYR A 257 9.39 -16.68 8.79
CA TYR A 257 7.98 -16.36 9.07
C TYR A 257 7.72 -14.93 8.63
N THR A 258 6.71 -14.75 7.81
CA THR A 258 6.34 -13.48 7.19
C THR A 258 5.07 -12.91 7.82
N HIS A 259 4.79 -11.65 7.56
CA HIS A 259 3.60 -10.99 8.09
C HIS A 259 2.31 -11.31 7.33
N GLU A 260 2.42 -11.96 6.16
CA GLU A 260 1.26 -12.44 5.41
C GLU A 260 0.72 -13.72 6.07
N LEU A 261 -0.29 -13.55 6.88
CA LEU A 261 -0.94 -14.63 7.61
C LEU A 261 -2.16 -15.12 6.85
N ASP A 262 -2.29 -16.44 6.74
CA ASP A 262 -3.51 -17.07 6.28
C ASP A 262 -4.57 -17.00 7.40
N PRO A 263 -5.68 -16.25 7.21
CA PRO A 263 -6.71 -16.06 8.23
C PRO A 263 -7.45 -17.35 8.59
N THR A 264 -7.38 -18.37 7.71
CA THR A 264 -8.10 -19.65 7.92
C THR A 264 -7.28 -20.63 8.74
N THR A 265 -5.96 -20.58 8.66
CA THR A 265 -5.06 -21.45 9.38
C THR A 265 -4.38 -20.78 10.56
N GLY A 266 -4.31 -19.45 10.56
CA GLY A 266 -3.59 -18.63 11.54
C GLY A 266 -2.07 -18.65 11.39
N TYR A 267 -1.54 -19.24 10.33
CA TYR A 267 -0.10 -19.33 10.05
C TYR A 267 0.35 -18.44 8.90
N PRO A 268 1.61 -17.96 8.93
CA PRO A 268 2.23 -17.37 7.75
C PRO A 268 2.23 -18.35 6.58
N LYS A 269 1.89 -17.85 5.40
CA LYS A 269 1.98 -18.64 4.17
C LYS A 269 3.44 -19.03 3.90
N ARG A 270 3.66 -20.30 3.61
CA ARG A 270 4.94 -20.83 3.15
C ARG A 270 4.80 -21.20 1.68
N ASP A 271 5.38 -20.39 0.83
CA ASP A 271 5.32 -20.55 -0.61
C ASP A 271 6.63 -20.06 -1.23
N SER A 272 6.89 -20.42 -2.47
CA SER A 272 8.02 -19.90 -3.23
C SER A 272 7.83 -18.45 -3.64
N LEU A 273 6.62 -17.91 -3.61
CA LEU A 273 6.29 -16.54 -3.97
C LEU A 273 6.99 -15.56 -3.04
N LEU A 274 7.72 -14.61 -3.62
CA LEU A 274 8.47 -13.56 -2.91
C LEU A 274 7.79 -12.21 -3.02
N SER A 275 7.23 -11.91 -4.21
CA SER A 275 6.53 -10.66 -4.49
C SER A 275 5.57 -10.84 -5.65
N VAL A 276 4.53 -10.02 -5.65
CA VAL A 276 3.60 -9.89 -6.77
C VAL A 276 3.29 -8.41 -7.03
N ALA A 277 3.32 -8.01 -8.30
CA ALA A 277 2.80 -6.73 -8.75
C ALA A 277 1.48 -6.97 -9.49
N VAL A 278 0.44 -6.25 -9.09
CA VAL A 278 -0.91 -6.35 -9.66
C VAL A 278 -1.27 -5.06 -10.37
N ILE A 279 -1.72 -5.18 -11.62
CA ILE A 279 -2.34 -4.09 -12.37
C ILE A 279 -3.85 -4.32 -12.34
N ALA A 280 -4.61 -3.28 -11.96
CA ALA A 280 -6.07 -3.27 -11.96
C ALA A 280 -6.61 -1.88 -12.36
N PRO A 281 -7.92 -1.73 -12.63
CA PRO A 281 -8.52 -0.44 -12.96
C PRO A 281 -8.39 0.60 -11.85
N ASP A 282 -8.39 0.19 -10.59
CA ASP A 282 -8.26 1.02 -9.40
C ASP A 282 -7.21 0.45 -8.42
N ALA A 283 -6.71 1.32 -7.55
CA ALA A 283 -5.62 0.96 -6.66
C ALA A 283 -6.10 0.17 -5.43
N VAL A 284 -7.31 0.37 -4.96
CA VAL A 284 -7.84 -0.38 -3.81
C VAL A 284 -7.97 -1.88 -4.11
N ASN A 285 -8.36 -2.24 -5.34
CA ASN A 285 -8.39 -3.64 -5.79
C ASN A 285 -6.98 -4.17 -6.07
N ALA A 286 -6.11 -3.39 -6.73
CA ALA A 286 -4.74 -3.81 -7.00
C ALA A 286 -3.97 -4.13 -5.70
N ASP A 287 -4.06 -3.27 -4.69
CA ASP A 287 -3.42 -3.41 -3.37
C ASP A 287 -3.99 -4.63 -2.61
N GLY A 288 -5.32 -4.71 -2.47
CA GLY A 288 -5.95 -5.83 -1.81
C GLY A 288 -5.71 -7.18 -2.49
N LEU A 289 -5.69 -7.21 -3.83
CA LEU A 289 -5.37 -8.42 -4.60
C LEU A 289 -3.90 -8.81 -4.46
N ALA A 290 -2.98 -7.86 -4.44
CA ALA A 290 -1.56 -8.15 -4.23
C ALA A 290 -1.35 -8.85 -2.87
N THR A 291 -1.93 -8.32 -1.78
CA THR A 291 -1.91 -8.99 -0.47
C THR A 291 -2.61 -10.35 -0.49
N THR A 292 -3.77 -10.44 -1.16
CA THR A 292 -4.50 -11.72 -1.30
C THR A 292 -3.64 -12.80 -1.95
N VAL A 293 -2.94 -12.46 -3.02
CA VAL A 293 -2.05 -13.38 -3.76
C VAL A 293 -0.91 -13.86 -2.88
N MET A 294 -0.31 -12.99 -2.06
CA MET A 294 0.73 -13.39 -1.11
C MET A 294 0.21 -14.44 -0.10
N VAL A 295 -1.03 -14.34 0.32
CA VAL A 295 -1.68 -15.33 1.21
C VAL A 295 -2.05 -16.62 0.47
N LEU A 296 -2.55 -16.54 -0.76
CA LEU A 296 -2.92 -17.71 -1.57
C LEU A 296 -1.69 -18.50 -2.06
N GLY A 297 -0.56 -17.84 -2.27
CA GLY A 297 0.65 -18.37 -2.89
C GLY A 297 0.60 -18.35 -4.41
N LEU A 298 1.70 -18.76 -5.03
CA LEU A 298 1.94 -18.60 -6.47
C LEU A 298 0.83 -19.18 -7.35
N GLU A 299 0.50 -20.45 -7.16
CA GLU A 299 -0.41 -21.16 -8.06
C GLU A 299 -1.87 -20.66 -7.94
N ASN A 300 -2.39 -20.56 -6.71
CA ASN A 300 -3.77 -20.12 -6.49
C ASN A 300 -3.92 -18.61 -6.75
N GLY A 301 -2.91 -17.81 -6.40
CA GLY A 301 -2.87 -16.39 -6.70
C GLY A 301 -2.86 -16.12 -8.21
N PHE A 302 -2.07 -16.88 -8.98
CA PHE A 302 -2.07 -16.78 -10.44
C PHE A 302 -3.46 -17.11 -11.01
N ARG A 303 -4.09 -18.21 -10.59
CA ARG A 303 -5.43 -18.58 -11.06
C ARG A 303 -6.49 -17.52 -10.71
N LEU A 304 -6.39 -16.92 -9.53
CA LEU A 304 -7.31 -15.85 -9.13
C LEU A 304 -7.17 -14.66 -10.09
N LEU A 305 -5.96 -14.11 -10.27
CA LEU A 305 -5.76 -12.94 -11.14
C LEU A 305 -6.12 -13.22 -12.59
N ASP A 306 -5.75 -14.38 -13.12
CA ASP A 306 -6.07 -14.80 -14.52
C ASP A 306 -7.60 -14.94 -14.76
N SER A 307 -8.38 -15.13 -13.69
CA SER A 307 -9.85 -15.22 -13.79
C SER A 307 -10.57 -13.87 -13.71
N LEU A 308 -9.87 -12.81 -13.28
CA LEU A 308 -10.49 -11.49 -13.08
C LEU A 308 -10.35 -10.61 -14.34
N PRO A 309 -11.41 -9.92 -14.76
CA PRO A 309 -11.34 -9.02 -15.90
C PRO A 309 -10.43 -7.81 -15.58
N ASP A 310 -9.75 -7.29 -16.61
CA ASP A 310 -8.91 -6.08 -16.57
C ASP A 310 -7.82 -6.09 -15.47
N THR A 311 -7.51 -7.27 -14.92
CA THR A 311 -6.56 -7.48 -13.83
C THR A 311 -5.41 -8.35 -14.31
N GLU A 312 -4.17 -7.92 -14.03
CA GLU A 312 -2.97 -8.60 -14.48
C GLU A 312 -1.97 -8.74 -13.33
N GLY A 313 -1.21 -9.83 -13.31
CA GLY A 313 -0.22 -10.11 -12.28
C GLY A 313 1.17 -10.42 -12.82
N TYR A 314 2.19 -9.88 -12.15
CA TYR A 314 3.60 -10.23 -12.36
C TYR A 314 4.16 -10.79 -11.05
N PHE A 315 4.63 -12.04 -11.09
CA PHE A 315 5.02 -12.82 -9.92
C PHE A 315 6.52 -13.04 -9.92
N ILE A 316 7.17 -12.79 -8.79
CA ILE A 316 8.58 -13.09 -8.56
C ILE A 316 8.65 -14.16 -7.47
N TYR A 317 9.31 -15.28 -7.77
CA TYR A 317 9.38 -16.41 -6.85
C TYR A 317 10.78 -17.02 -6.82
N SER A 318 11.09 -17.77 -5.74
CA SER A 318 12.35 -18.50 -5.61
C SER A 318 12.25 -19.87 -6.26
N THR A 319 13.30 -20.25 -7.01
CA THR A 319 13.48 -21.60 -7.52
C THR A 319 14.05 -22.52 -6.44
N GLN A 320 14.12 -23.83 -6.71
CA GLN A 320 14.75 -24.79 -5.82
C GLN A 320 16.24 -24.51 -5.56
N ASN A 321 16.91 -23.82 -6.49
CA ASN A 321 18.33 -23.44 -6.35
C ASN A 321 18.52 -22.12 -5.60
N GLY A 322 17.43 -21.44 -5.22
CA GLY A 322 17.46 -20.14 -4.55
C GLY A 322 17.55 -18.94 -5.50
N ASP A 323 17.56 -19.16 -6.81
CA ASP A 323 17.54 -18.08 -7.80
C ASP A 323 16.12 -17.47 -7.91
N PHE A 324 16.02 -16.22 -8.37
CA PHE A 324 14.75 -15.61 -8.71
C PHE A 324 14.26 -16.05 -10.08
N ALA A 325 12.98 -16.36 -10.16
CA ALA A 325 12.28 -16.60 -11.41
C ALA A 325 10.99 -15.77 -11.44
N THR A 326 10.46 -15.53 -12.63
CA THR A 326 9.25 -14.74 -12.83
C THR A 326 8.25 -15.48 -13.68
N THR A 327 6.97 -15.23 -13.42
CA THR A 327 5.85 -15.58 -14.30
C THR A 327 4.84 -14.43 -14.27
N LYS A 328 3.94 -14.39 -15.26
CA LYS A 328 2.96 -13.31 -15.37
C LYS A 328 1.70 -13.79 -16.11
N THR A 329 0.57 -13.13 -15.87
CA THR A 329 -0.63 -13.32 -16.66
C THR A 329 -0.43 -12.80 -18.08
N SER A 330 -1.25 -13.26 -19.01
CA SER A 330 -1.03 -13.06 -20.45
C SER A 330 -1.05 -11.59 -20.90
N GLY A 331 -1.82 -10.75 -20.22
CA GLY A 331 -1.94 -9.32 -20.52
C GLY A 331 -0.94 -8.43 -19.78
N PHE A 332 -0.11 -8.98 -18.87
CA PHE A 332 0.90 -8.18 -18.19
C PHE A 332 2.08 -7.88 -19.10
N VAL A 333 2.26 -6.63 -19.49
CA VAL A 333 3.32 -6.19 -20.41
C VAL A 333 4.45 -5.52 -19.66
N VAL A 334 5.64 -6.08 -19.78
CA VAL A 334 6.91 -5.50 -19.26
C VAL A 334 7.63 -4.82 -20.42
N GLU A 335 8.22 -3.66 -20.18
CA GLU A 335 9.09 -2.99 -21.16
C GLU A 335 10.41 -3.76 -21.30
N GLU A 336 10.90 -3.87 -22.54
CA GLU A 336 12.21 -4.45 -22.87
C GLU A 336 13.37 -3.50 -22.59
#